data_d5e96bcd8222826919efd8bf5cbe18e9
#
_entry.id   d5e96bcd8222826919efd8bf5cbe18e9
#
_cell.length_a   1.000
_cell.length_b   1.000
_cell.length_c   1.000
_cell.angle_alpha   90.00
_cell.angle_beta   90.00
_cell.angle_gamma   90.00
#
_symmetry.space_group_name_H-M   'P 1'
#
loop_
_entity.id
_entity.type
_entity.pdbx_description
1 polymer ?
#
loop_
_entity_poly.entity_id
_entity_poly.type
_entity_poly.pdbx_seq_one_letter_code
_entity_poly.pdbx_strand_id
1 'polypeptide(L)'
;MEYINLYDVTKCTGCRGCQVACKQWNQLPANIVPFSGGYSTKEDTDAKTFTIIKYFEEEDANGKVTWRFRKHQCLHCGDPACMKVCPREAIFITDFGAVAKDYDKCVGCKYCVAACPFEIPKYDGEIDKVTKCEMCVDRMKVFMEKPDSTDPAKQRDKYNYVPACAKTCVTGSIKFGPKDQLLKEAEARVAFLKANGSPNANIYNPSGVGGVHKVYVLADAPEKYGLPSNPTIPSYINVWQPWIKPYGGILIGLAALGAVGSFFSTRIIKAMRIGEHEGGKTHDA
;
A
#
# COMPACT_ATOMS: atom_id res chain seq x y z
N MET A 1 -7.34 -17.27 9.76
CA MET A 1 -5.95 -17.71 9.45
C MET A 1 -5.39 -16.76 8.42
N GLU A 2 -4.20 -16.17 8.67
CA GLU A 2 -3.55 -15.27 7.73
C GLU A 2 -2.87 -16.03 6.59
N TYR A 3 -2.96 -15.49 5.39
CA TYR A 3 -2.31 -16.00 4.18
C TYR A 3 -1.34 -14.97 3.63
N ILE A 4 -0.20 -15.45 3.11
CA ILE A 4 0.81 -14.58 2.49
C ILE A 4 1.19 -15.07 1.09
N ASN A 5 1.77 -14.16 0.31
CA ASN A 5 2.62 -14.53 -0.81
C ASN A 5 4.07 -14.47 -0.35
N LEU A 6 4.79 -15.57 -0.50
CA LEU A 6 6.23 -15.61 -0.38
C LEU A 6 6.85 -15.45 -1.77
N TYR A 7 7.73 -14.47 -1.92
CA TYR A 7 8.44 -14.20 -3.16
C TYR A 7 9.95 -14.41 -2.98
N ASP A 8 10.46 -15.53 -3.53
CA ASP A 8 11.89 -15.82 -3.55
C ASP A 8 12.51 -15.18 -4.80
N VAL A 9 13.19 -14.03 -4.63
CA VAL A 9 13.79 -13.30 -5.76
C VAL A 9 14.85 -14.10 -6.50
N THR A 10 15.49 -15.08 -5.82
CA THR A 10 16.56 -15.90 -6.42
C THR A 10 16.05 -16.91 -7.47
N LYS A 11 14.74 -17.17 -7.46
CA LYS A 11 14.06 -18.01 -8.44
C LYS A 11 13.39 -17.21 -9.56
N CYS A 12 13.36 -15.87 -9.43
CA CYS A 12 12.73 -15.02 -10.42
C CYS A 12 13.61 -14.89 -11.67
N THR A 13 13.01 -15.10 -12.83
CA THR A 13 13.69 -14.97 -14.15
C THR A 13 13.31 -13.68 -14.87
N GLY A 14 12.57 -12.77 -14.22
CA GLY A 14 12.13 -11.54 -14.86
C GLY A 14 11.09 -11.69 -15.98
N CYS A 15 10.46 -12.86 -16.11
CA CYS A 15 9.59 -13.24 -17.25
C CYS A 15 8.29 -12.39 -17.39
N ARG A 16 7.95 -11.58 -16.38
CA ARG A 16 6.73 -10.73 -16.33
C ARG A 16 5.38 -11.46 -16.39
N GLY A 17 5.34 -12.79 -16.35
CA GLY A 17 4.10 -13.56 -16.34
C GLY A 17 3.12 -13.13 -15.25
N CYS A 18 3.65 -12.81 -14.04
CA CYS A 18 2.84 -12.29 -12.93
C CYS A 18 2.25 -10.90 -13.20
N GLN A 19 2.91 -10.05 -14.00
CA GLN A 19 2.42 -8.75 -14.43
C GLN A 19 1.27 -8.92 -15.43
N VAL A 20 1.45 -9.77 -16.44
CA VAL A 20 0.42 -10.06 -17.44
C VAL A 20 -0.81 -10.67 -16.79
N ALA A 21 -0.64 -11.69 -15.95
CA ALA A 21 -1.75 -12.34 -15.25
C ALA A 21 -2.52 -11.38 -14.33
N CYS A 22 -1.82 -10.45 -13.63
CA CYS A 22 -2.46 -9.44 -12.81
C CYS A 22 -3.31 -8.48 -13.66
N LYS A 23 -2.75 -8.03 -14.79
CA LYS A 23 -3.43 -7.11 -15.70
C LYS A 23 -4.66 -7.74 -16.34
N GLN A 24 -4.52 -8.97 -16.81
CA GLN A 24 -5.60 -9.73 -17.42
C GLN A 24 -6.71 -10.05 -16.42
N TRP A 25 -6.36 -10.55 -15.23
CA TRP A 25 -7.36 -10.90 -14.22
C TRP A 25 -8.18 -9.70 -13.75
N ASN A 26 -7.53 -8.58 -13.49
CA ASN A 26 -8.19 -7.35 -13.04
C ASN A 26 -8.79 -6.52 -14.20
N GLN A 27 -8.78 -7.05 -15.43
CA GLN A 27 -9.30 -6.39 -16.64
C GLN A 27 -8.78 -4.95 -16.82
N LEU A 28 -7.51 -4.72 -16.43
CA LEU A 28 -6.92 -3.40 -16.50
C LEU A 28 -6.67 -2.99 -17.95
N PRO A 29 -7.09 -1.79 -18.35
CA PRO A 29 -7.00 -1.33 -19.73
C PRO A 29 -5.53 -1.25 -20.20
N ALA A 30 -5.35 -1.27 -21.51
CA ALA A 30 -4.05 -1.05 -22.10
C ALA A 30 -3.51 0.33 -21.66
N ASN A 31 -2.22 0.39 -21.40
CA ASN A 31 -1.52 1.63 -21.13
C ASN A 31 -0.28 1.65 -22.02
N ILE A 32 -0.46 2.20 -23.23
CA ILE A 32 0.57 2.26 -24.25
C ILE A 32 1.43 3.47 -23.94
N VAL A 33 2.70 3.25 -23.66
CA VAL A 33 3.71 4.29 -23.47
C VAL A 33 4.84 4.09 -24.49
N PRO A 34 5.49 5.15 -24.96
CA PRO A 34 6.65 5.04 -25.83
C PRO A 34 7.75 4.19 -25.18
N PHE A 35 8.50 3.47 -25.99
CA PHE A 35 9.68 2.74 -25.53
C PHE A 35 10.77 3.73 -25.09
N SER A 36 11.28 3.56 -23.86
CA SER A 36 12.26 4.47 -23.24
C SER A 36 13.70 3.97 -23.32
N GLY A 37 13.94 2.83 -23.98
CA GLY A 37 15.29 2.24 -24.08
C GLY A 37 15.67 1.28 -22.96
N GLY A 38 14.82 1.10 -21.95
CA GLY A 38 15.07 0.18 -20.81
C GLY A 38 14.52 -1.23 -21.03
N TYR A 39 14.64 -2.10 -20.01
CA TYR A 39 14.08 -3.46 -20.01
C TYR A 39 12.56 -3.52 -20.04
N SER A 40 11.90 -2.43 -19.72
CA SER A 40 10.45 -2.30 -19.71
C SER A 40 10.06 -0.90 -20.19
N THR A 41 8.97 -0.81 -20.94
CA THR A 41 8.37 0.47 -21.30
C THR A 41 7.83 1.24 -20.08
N LYS A 42 7.72 0.57 -18.93
CA LYS A 42 7.29 1.15 -17.66
C LYS A 42 8.31 0.90 -16.57
N GLU A 43 8.74 1.95 -15.92
CA GLU A 43 9.69 1.91 -14.81
C GLU A 43 9.01 1.73 -13.45
N ASP A 44 7.72 2.12 -13.33
CA ASP A 44 6.96 2.02 -12.09
C ASP A 44 5.52 1.57 -12.34
N THR A 45 4.82 1.19 -11.26
CA THR A 45 3.37 0.92 -11.27
C THR A 45 2.60 2.21 -11.57
N ASP A 46 1.42 2.06 -12.12
CA ASP A 46 0.45 3.14 -12.32
C ASP A 46 -0.97 2.66 -12.01
N ALA A 47 -1.95 3.54 -12.21
CA ALA A 47 -3.35 3.26 -11.91
C ALA A 47 -3.91 2.07 -12.70
N LYS A 48 -3.35 1.79 -13.87
CA LYS A 48 -3.75 0.72 -14.79
C LYS A 48 -2.77 -0.46 -14.81
N THR A 49 -1.73 -0.44 -13.95
CA THR A 49 -0.69 -1.50 -13.87
C THR A 49 -0.29 -1.70 -12.43
N PHE A 50 -0.95 -2.62 -11.72
CA PHE A 50 -0.81 -2.83 -10.26
C PHE A 50 0.48 -3.50 -9.84
N THR A 51 1.20 -4.09 -10.78
CA THR A 51 2.47 -4.77 -10.51
C THR A 51 3.36 -4.77 -11.74
N ILE A 52 4.66 -4.61 -11.51
CA ILE A 52 5.72 -4.72 -12.51
C ILE A 52 6.89 -5.53 -11.97
N ILE A 53 7.76 -5.97 -12.85
CA ILE A 53 9.09 -6.47 -12.48
C ILE A 53 10.08 -5.33 -12.66
N LYS A 54 10.77 -4.96 -11.59
CA LYS A 54 11.94 -4.05 -11.62
C LYS A 54 13.20 -4.85 -11.81
N TYR A 55 14.12 -4.29 -12.56
CA TYR A 55 15.42 -4.85 -12.94
C TYR A 55 16.50 -4.01 -12.28
N PHE A 56 17.48 -4.68 -11.69
CA PHE A 56 18.62 -4.05 -11.04
C PHE A 56 19.89 -4.72 -11.56
N GLU A 57 20.79 -3.91 -12.09
CA GLU A 57 22.10 -4.33 -12.54
C GLU A 57 23.16 -3.77 -11.61
N GLU A 58 24.12 -4.57 -11.30
CA GLU A 58 25.30 -4.18 -10.53
C GLU A 58 26.52 -4.87 -11.14
N GLU A 59 27.54 -4.10 -11.42
CA GLU A 59 28.85 -4.59 -11.88
C GLU A 59 29.81 -4.54 -10.70
N ASP A 60 30.51 -5.65 -10.44
CA ASP A 60 31.54 -5.71 -9.40
C ASP A 60 32.88 -5.17 -9.93
N ALA A 61 33.86 -5.02 -9.03
CA ALA A 61 35.19 -4.52 -9.36
C ALA A 61 35.94 -5.35 -10.43
N ASN A 62 35.48 -6.57 -10.72
CA ASN A 62 36.05 -7.45 -11.71
C ASN A 62 35.27 -7.45 -13.04
N GLY A 63 34.30 -6.54 -13.20
CA GLY A 63 33.46 -6.48 -14.39
C GLY A 63 32.36 -7.53 -14.48
N LYS A 64 32.09 -8.28 -13.40
CA LYS A 64 31.01 -9.26 -13.37
C LYS A 64 29.68 -8.59 -13.10
N VAL A 65 28.77 -8.73 -14.05
CA VAL A 65 27.41 -8.21 -13.92
C VAL A 65 26.52 -9.15 -13.12
N THR A 66 25.81 -8.61 -12.16
CA THR A 66 24.79 -9.32 -11.37
C THR A 66 23.43 -8.70 -11.66
N TRP A 67 22.50 -9.50 -12.16
CA TRP A 67 21.13 -9.09 -12.41
C TRP A 67 20.21 -9.53 -11.29
N ARG A 68 19.42 -8.61 -10.77
CA ARG A 68 18.42 -8.88 -9.76
C ARG A 68 17.04 -8.47 -10.27
N PHE A 69 16.05 -9.28 -9.97
CA PHE A 69 14.66 -9.04 -10.36
C PHE A 69 13.80 -8.94 -9.11
N ARG A 70 12.97 -7.91 -9.04
CA ARG A 70 12.01 -7.77 -7.95
C ARG A 70 10.64 -7.42 -8.49
N LYS A 71 9.63 -8.17 -8.03
CA LYS A 71 8.24 -7.82 -8.28
C LYS A 71 7.87 -6.62 -7.42
N HIS A 72 7.52 -5.50 -8.05
CA HIS A 72 7.07 -4.28 -7.40
C HIS A 72 5.56 -4.22 -7.39
N GLN A 73 4.95 -4.10 -6.20
CA GLN A 73 3.52 -4.16 -5.95
C GLN A 73 3.19 -3.72 -4.52
N CYS A 74 1.90 -3.62 -4.17
CA CYS A 74 1.47 -3.46 -2.78
C CYS A 74 1.98 -4.63 -1.92
N LEU A 75 2.56 -4.32 -0.76
CA LEU A 75 3.09 -5.31 0.18
C LEU A 75 2.04 -5.82 1.17
N HIS A 76 0.85 -5.19 1.22
CA HIS A 76 -0.23 -5.52 2.15
C HIS A 76 0.28 -5.54 3.59
N CYS A 77 0.65 -4.35 4.08
CA CYS A 77 1.17 -4.13 5.43
C CYS A 77 0.20 -4.62 6.50
N GLY A 78 0.74 -5.15 7.60
CA GLY A 78 -0.06 -5.52 8.77
C GLY A 78 -0.59 -4.27 9.49
N ASP A 79 0.17 -3.17 9.45
CA ASP A 79 -0.26 -1.85 9.92
C ASP A 79 -0.21 -0.85 8.75
N PRO A 80 -1.27 -0.78 7.91
CA PRO A 80 -1.22 -0.02 6.66
C PRO A 80 -1.48 1.47 6.87
N ALA A 81 -0.45 2.30 6.64
CA ALA A 81 -0.55 3.75 6.66
C ALA A 81 -1.66 4.29 5.75
N CYS A 82 -1.83 3.68 4.57
CA CYS A 82 -2.86 4.06 3.60
C CYS A 82 -4.30 3.87 4.13
N MET A 83 -4.55 2.89 4.99
CA MET A 83 -5.83 2.71 5.67
C MET A 83 -6.04 3.81 6.74
N LYS A 84 -5.02 4.04 7.54
CA LYS A 84 -5.07 5.03 8.64
C LYS A 84 -5.37 6.45 8.17
N VAL A 85 -4.84 6.86 7.03
CA VAL A 85 -5.07 8.22 6.49
C VAL A 85 -6.35 8.37 5.71
N CYS A 86 -7.09 7.28 5.46
CA CYS A 86 -8.29 7.36 4.64
C CYS A 86 -9.46 8.02 5.40
N PRO A 87 -9.91 9.25 5.04
CA PRO A 87 -10.98 9.93 5.76
C PRO A 87 -12.34 9.27 5.51
N ARG A 88 -12.47 8.51 4.42
CA ARG A 88 -13.70 7.83 4.03
C ARG A 88 -13.73 6.36 4.43
N GLU A 89 -12.69 5.86 5.11
CA GLU A 89 -12.55 4.45 5.50
C GLU A 89 -12.74 3.49 4.31
N ALA A 90 -12.31 3.94 3.12
CA ALA A 90 -12.42 3.17 1.90
C ALA A 90 -11.36 2.04 1.81
N ILE A 91 -10.33 2.06 2.64
CA ILE A 91 -9.28 1.03 2.68
C ILE A 91 -9.43 0.25 3.97
N PHE A 92 -9.42 -1.08 3.86
CA PHE A 92 -9.64 -2.00 4.99
C PHE A 92 -8.77 -3.25 4.85
N ILE A 93 -8.61 -3.99 5.95
CA ILE A 93 -7.92 -5.30 5.96
C ILE A 93 -8.97 -6.39 5.95
N THR A 94 -8.80 -7.38 5.09
CA THR A 94 -9.65 -8.58 5.02
C THR A 94 -9.22 -9.63 6.06
N ASP A 95 -10.08 -10.61 6.36
CA ASP A 95 -9.81 -11.70 7.32
C ASP A 95 -8.59 -12.56 6.95
N PHE A 96 -8.17 -12.54 5.70
CA PHE A 96 -6.97 -13.24 5.22
C PHE A 96 -5.74 -12.32 5.06
N GLY A 97 -5.80 -11.07 5.55
CA GLY A 97 -4.66 -10.14 5.60
C GLY A 97 -4.46 -9.26 4.36
N ALA A 98 -5.35 -9.30 3.38
CA ALA A 98 -5.24 -8.38 2.25
C ALA A 98 -5.68 -6.97 2.63
N VAL A 99 -4.89 -5.96 2.29
CA VAL A 99 -5.32 -4.56 2.33
C VAL A 99 -6.11 -4.28 1.06
N ALA A 100 -7.42 -4.25 1.17
CA ALA A 100 -8.37 -4.07 0.09
C ALA A 100 -8.96 -2.66 0.08
N LYS A 101 -9.79 -2.36 -0.90
CA LYS A 101 -10.40 -1.06 -1.08
C LYS A 101 -11.85 -1.18 -1.54
N ASP A 102 -12.68 -0.35 -0.96
CA ASP A 102 -14.04 -0.07 -1.40
C ASP A 102 -14.01 1.15 -2.35
N TYR A 103 -14.28 0.90 -3.63
CA TYR A 103 -14.22 1.94 -4.64
C TYR A 103 -15.38 2.94 -4.52
N ASP A 104 -16.53 2.53 -3.97
CA ASP A 104 -17.71 3.41 -3.82
C ASP A 104 -17.47 4.47 -2.74
N LYS A 105 -16.75 4.11 -1.67
CA LYS A 105 -16.35 5.04 -0.61
C LYS A 105 -15.20 5.97 -1.00
N CYS A 106 -14.40 5.62 -2.00
CA CYS A 106 -13.23 6.40 -2.39
C CYS A 106 -13.62 7.70 -3.09
N VAL A 107 -13.04 8.81 -2.68
CA VAL A 107 -13.26 10.16 -3.24
C VAL A 107 -12.00 10.74 -3.90
N GLY A 108 -11.02 9.92 -4.26
CA GLY A 108 -9.82 10.36 -4.98
C GLY A 108 -8.89 11.33 -4.23
N CYS A 109 -9.02 11.52 -2.91
CA CYS A 109 -8.29 12.56 -2.14
C CYS A 109 -6.76 12.40 -2.07
N LYS A 110 -6.20 11.30 -2.54
CA LYS A 110 -4.76 11.00 -2.67
C LYS A 110 -3.96 10.89 -1.37
N TYR A 111 -4.57 11.00 -0.18
CA TYR A 111 -3.83 10.87 1.09
C TYR A 111 -3.10 9.53 1.22
N CYS A 112 -3.70 8.44 0.77
CA CYS A 112 -3.08 7.12 0.76
C CYS A 112 -1.88 7.01 -0.20
N VAL A 113 -1.80 7.86 -1.24
CA VAL A 113 -0.64 7.95 -2.14
C VAL A 113 0.55 8.52 -1.38
N ALA A 114 0.34 9.65 -0.70
CA ALA A 114 1.39 10.33 0.06
C ALA A 114 1.84 9.56 1.31
N ALA A 115 0.94 8.76 1.92
CA ALA A 115 1.21 8.04 3.16
C ALA A 115 1.96 6.72 2.97
N CYS A 116 2.00 6.16 1.77
CA CYS A 116 2.56 4.83 1.52
C CYS A 116 4.09 4.87 1.46
N PRO A 117 4.83 4.21 2.37
CA PRO A 117 6.29 4.21 2.34
C PRO A 117 6.88 3.42 1.16
N PHE A 118 6.03 2.74 0.38
CA PHE A 118 6.40 1.97 -0.81
C PHE A 118 5.91 2.62 -2.12
N GLU A 119 5.25 3.77 -2.05
CA GLU A 119 4.75 4.56 -3.20
C GLU A 119 3.78 3.80 -4.13
N ILE A 120 3.03 2.82 -3.59
CA ILE A 120 2.23 1.90 -4.39
C ILE A 120 0.85 2.43 -4.80
N PRO A 121 0.03 3.05 -3.94
CA PRO A 121 -1.26 3.56 -4.37
C PRO A 121 -1.08 4.62 -5.46
N LYS A 122 -1.81 4.48 -6.57
CA LYS A 122 -1.73 5.43 -7.70
C LYS A 122 -3.12 6.00 -7.98
N TYR A 123 -3.18 7.28 -8.27
CA TYR A 123 -4.41 7.96 -8.64
C TYR A 123 -4.75 7.74 -10.11
N ASP A 124 -6.00 7.38 -10.37
CA ASP A 124 -6.58 7.28 -11.69
C ASP A 124 -7.49 8.48 -11.94
N GLY A 125 -7.06 9.36 -12.84
CA GLY A 125 -7.80 10.57 -13.18
C GLY A 125 -9.03 10.32 -14.08
N GLU A 126 -9.15 9.14 -14.70
CA GLU A 126 -10.30 8.83 -15.55
C GLU A 126 -11.53 8.45 -14.71
N ILE A 127 -11.31 7.80 -13.57
CA ILE A 127 -12.38 7.37 -12.66
C ILE A 127 -12.40 8.15 -11.33
N ASP A 128 -11.49 9.13 -11.18
CA ASP A 128 -11.30 9.92 -9.93
C ASP A 128 -11.16 9.04 -8.67
N LYS A 129 -10.38 7.99 -8.76
CA LYS A 129 -10.14 7.04 -7.67
C LYS A 129 -8.66 6.72 -7.54
N VAL A 130 -8.26 6.27 -6.36
CA VAL A 130 -6.93 5.68 -6.17
C VAL A 130 -7.01 4.18 -6.36
N THR A 131 -6.08 3.60 -7.09
CA THR A 131 -6.01 2.16 -7.37
C THR A 131 -4.72 1.55 -6.82
N LYS A 132 -4.72 0.26 -6.56
CA LYS A 132 -3.57 -0.53 -6.14
C LYS A 132 -3.85 -2.03 -6.24
N CYS A 133 -2.83 -2.88 -6.09
CA CYS A 133 -3.03 -4.32 -5.89
C CYS A 133 -3.90 -4.60 -4.66
N GLU A 134 -4.91 -5.48 -4.79
CA GLU A 134 -5.84 -5.89 -3.73
C GLU A 134 -5.70 -7.38 -3.36
N MET A 135 -4.60 -8.01 -3.74
CA MET A 135 -4.34 -9.45 -3.53
C MET A 135 -5.40 -10.37 -4.16
N CYS A 136 -6.06 -9.91 -5.22
CA CYS A 136 -7.15 -10.65 -5.88
C CYS A 136 -8.22 -11.09 -4.87
N VAL A 137 -8.81 -10.14 -4.12
CA VAL A 137 -9.82 -10.41 -3.07
C VAL A 137 -10.97 -11.26 -3.57
N ASP A 138 -11.41 -11.04 -4.80
CA ASP A 138 -12.45 -11.82 -5.48
C ASP A 138 -12.09 -13.31 -5.59
N ARG A 139 -10.87 -13.61 -6.04
CA ARG A 139 -10.35 -15.00 -6.09
C ARG A 139 -10.21 -15.58 -4.68
N MET A 140 -9.68 -14.76 -3.78
CA MET A 140 -9.43 -15.17 -2.40
C MET A 140 -10.72 -15.52 -1.66
N LYS A 141 -11.83 -14.83 -1.92
CA LYS A 141 -13.15 -15.21 -1.36
C LYS A 141 -13.52 -16.63 -1.77
N VAL A 142 -13.43 -16.95 -3.07
CA VAL A 142 -13.71 -18.32 -3.55
C VAL A 142 -12.72 -19.34 -2.98
N PHE A 143 -11.44 -18.99 -2.87
CA PHE A 143 -10.43 -19.86 -2.25
C PHE A 143 -10.79 -20.19 -0.80
N MET A 144 -11.23 -19.20 -0.01
CA MET A 144 -11.58 -19.38 1.40
C MET A 144 -12.87 -20.17 1.61
N GLU A 145 -13.82 -20.09 0.68
CA GLU A 145 -15.07 -20.86 0.71
C GLU A 145 -14.86 -22.35 0.40
N LYS A 146 -13.79 -22.70 -0.35
CA LYS A 146 -13.49 -24.09 -0.69
C LYS A 146 -12.78 -24.79 0.47
N PRO A 147 -13.27 -25.95 0.93
CA PRO A 147 -12.63 -26.71 2.01
C PRO A 147 -11.26 -27.24 1.59
N ASP A 148 -10.38 -27.43 2.56
CA ASP A 148 -9.17 -28.22 2.36
C ASP A 148 -9.56 -29.69 2.14
N SER A 149 -8.83 -30.36 1.24
CA SER A 149 -9.12 -31.73 0.87
C SER A 149 -7.85 -32.53 0.67
N THR A 150 -7.85 -33.79 1.06
CA THR A 150 -6.78 -34.76 0.73
C THR A 150 -6.91 -35.31 -0.70
N ASP A 151 -8.08 -35.12 -1.33
CA ASP A 151 -8.29 -35.43 -2.74
C ASP A 151 -7.49 -34.43 -3.64
N PRO A 152 -6.52 -34.91 -4.43
CA PRO A 152 -5.68 -34.04 -5.25
C PRO A 152 -6.48 -33.19 -6.26
N ALA A 153 -7.61 -33.69 -6.77
CA ALA A 153 -8.44 -32.96 -7.71
C ALA A 153 -9.15 -31.76 -7.06
N LYS A 154 -9.74 -31.97 -5.87
CA LYS A 154 -10.40 -30.92 -5.09
C LYS A 154 -9.38 -29.90 -4.57
N GLN A 155 -8.22 -30.36 -4.12
CA GLN A 155 -7.15 -29.48 -3.70
C GLN A 155 -6.64 -28.63 -4.85
N ARG A 156 -6.45 -29.20 -6.03
CA ARG A 156 -6.07 -28.46 -7.25
C ARG A 156 -7.13 -27.43 -7.62
N ASP A 157 -8.41 -27.79 -7.52
CA ASP A 157 -9.51 -26.87 -7.80
C ASP A 157 -9.48 -25.67 -6.83
N LYS A 158 -9.30 -25.89 -5.54
CA LYS A 158 -9.12 -24.81 -4.56
C LYS A 158 -7.96 -23.88 -4.94
N TYR A 159 -6.80 -24.45 -5.25
CA TYR A 159 -5.60 -23.68 -5.63
C TYR A 159 -5.70 -22.98 -7.00
N ASN A 160 -6.75 -23.24 -7.78
CA ASN A 160 -7.04 -22.42 -8.95
C ASN A 160 -7.41 -20.99 -8.60
N TYR A 161 -7.82 -20.71 -7.36
CA TYR A 161 -8.28 -19.41 -6.89
C TYR A 161 -7.26 -18.65 -6.04
N VAL A 162 -6.00 -19.12 -5.94
CA VAL A 162 -4.92 -18.31 -5.36
C VAL A 162 -4.68 -17.04 -6.18
N PRO A 163 -4.02 -16.00 -5.63
CA PRO A 163 -3.75 -14.78 -6.38
C PRO A 163 -3.15 -15.06 -7.76
N ALA A 164 -3.64 -14.38 -8.79
CA ALA A 164 -3.30 -14.65 -10.19
C ALA A 164 -1.77 -14.65 -10.45
N CYS A 165 -1.04 -13.75 -9.79
CA CYS A 165 0.42 -13.68 -9.88
C CYS A 165 1.13 -14.91 -9.30
N ALA A 166 0.59 -15.52 -8.24
CA ALA A 166 1.15 -16.74 -7.67
C ALA A 166 0.85 -17.94 -8.56
N LYS A 167 -0.40 -18.04 -9.05
CA LYS A 167 -0.82 -19.14 -9.92
C LYS A 167 0.01 -19.23 -11.22
N THR A 168 0.36 -18.08 -11.80
CA THR A 168 1.06 -18.02 -13.10
C THR A 168 2.58 -18.17 -12.98
N CYS A 169 3.16 -18.19 -11.77
CA CYS A 169 4.60 -18.18 -11.58
C CYS A 169 5.22 -19.54 -11.94
N VAL A 170 5.78 -19.65 -13.14
CA VAL A 170 6.33 -20.91 -13.68
C VAL A 170 7.59 -21.39 -12.94
N THR A 171 8.37 -20.47 -12.36
CA THR A 171 9.58 -20.80 -11.61
C THR A 171 9.32 -21.14 -10.14
N GLY A 172 8.05 -20.98 -9.67
CA GLY A 172 7.71 -21.10 -8.26
C GLY A 172 8.36 -20.04 -7.36
N SER A 173 8.84 -18.93 -7.96
CA SER A 173 9.35 -17.78 -7.23
C SER A 173 8.27 -17.16 -6.34
N ILE A 174 7.00 -17.20 -6.76
CA ILE A 174 5.87 -16.72 -5.98
C ILE A 174 5.06 -17.90 -5.49
N LYS A 175 5.02 -18.09 -4.16
CA LYS A 175 4.17 -19.07 -3.49
C LYS A 175 3.08 -18.36 -2.73
N PHE A 176 1.95 -19.03 -2.56
CA PHE A 176 0.83 -18.56 -1.74
C PHE A 176 0.42 -19.65 -0.76
N GLY A 177 0.19 -19.30 0.48
CA GLY A 177 -0.19 -20.26 1.53
C GLY A 177 -0.31 -19.63 2.91
N PRO A 178 -0.56 -20.46 3.94
CA PRO A 178 -0.61 -20.04 5.33
C PRO A 178 0.68 -19.34 5.75
N LYS A 179 0.54 -18.23 6.49
CA LYS A 179 1.66 -17.36 6.90
C LYS A 179 2.75 -18.12 7.64
N ASP A 180 2.38 -18.87 8.65
CA ASP A 180 3.34 -19.57 9.52
C ASP A 180 4.15 -20.63 8.76
N GLN A 181 3.50 -21.34 7.82
CA GLN A 181 4.15 -22.33 6.99
C GLN A 181 5.16 -21.68 6.04
N LEU A 182 4.74 -20.63 5.34
CA LEU A 182 5.60 -19.96 4.37
C LEU A 182 6.74 -19.16 5.02
N LEU A 183 6.56 -18.65 6.25
CA LEU A 183 7.66 -18.02 7.00
C LEU A 183 8.73 -19.05 7.38
N LYS A 184 8.36 -20.24 7.85
CA LYS A 184 9.32 -21.33 8.11
C LYS A 184 10.06 -21.75 6.83
N GLU A 185 9.36 -21.81 5.71
CA GLU A 185 10.01 -22.08 4.42
C GLU A 185 10.99 -20.96 4.03
N ALA A 186 10.63 -19.70 4.27
CA ALA A 186 11.50 -18.57 4.02
C ALA A 186 12.77 -18.61 4.88
N GLU A 187 12.65 -18.95 6.17
CA GLU A 187 13.78 -19.11 7.09
C GLU A 187 14.74 -20.20 6.61
N ALA A 188 14.21 -21.38 6.26
CA ALA A 188 15.01 -22.48 5.71
C ALA A 188 15.70 -22.07 4.39
N ARG A 189 14.99 -21.29 3.54
CA ARG A 189 15.57 -20.80 2.28
C ARG A 189 16.70 -19.81 2.50
N VAL A 190 16.54 -18.88 3.45
CA VAL A 190 17.59 -17.91 3.81
C VAL A 190 18.81 -18.64 4.37
N ALA A 191 18.63 -19.63 5.25
CA ALA A 191 19.72 -20.44 5.78
C ALA A 191 20.50 -21.15 4.65
N PHE A 192 19.77 -21.76 3.69
CA PHE A 192 20.38 -22.36 2.50
C PHE A 192 21.18 -21.33 1.69
N LEU A 193 20.62 -20.15 1.42
CA LEU A 193 21.29 -19.11 0.63
C LEU A 193 22.57 -18.63 1.30
N LYS A 194 22.55 -18.42 2.63
CA LYS A 194 23.73 -18.03 3.41
C LYS A 194 24.85 -19.08 3.31
N ALA A 195 24.51 -20.34 3.40
CA ALA A 195 25.47 -21.44 3.27
C ALA A 195 26.02 -21.60 1.84
N ASN A 196 25.33 -21.05 0.82
CA ASN A 196 25.67 -21.20 -0.59
C ASN A 196 26.05 -19.86 -1.28
N GLY A 197 26.81 -19.02 -0.59
CA GLY A 197 27.45 -17.85 -1.19
C GLY A 197 26.63 -16.54 -1.18
N SER A 198 25.53 -16.48 -0.43
CA SER A 198 24.75 -15.26 -0.23
C SER A 198 24.70 -14.87 1.27
N PRO A 199 25.80 -14.40 1.86
CA PRO A 199 25.90 -14.16 3.32
C PRO A 199 24.89 -13.12 3.82
N ASN A 200 24.50 -12.18 2.97
CA ASN A 200 23.54 -11.11 3.29
C ASN A 200 22.08 -11.51 3.04
N ALA A 201 21.80 -12.78 2.69
CA ALA A 201 20.44 -13.25 2.46
C ALA A 201 19.56 -13.00 3.67
N ASN A 202 18.34 -12.50 3.43
CA ASN A 202 17.42 -12.10 4.48
C ASN A 202 15.97 -12.27 4.06
N ILE A 203 15.07 -12.19 5.07
CA ILE A 203 13.62 -12.10 4.86
C ILE A 203 13.22 -10.65 4.98
N TYR A 204 12.66 -10.08 3.94
CA TYR A 204 12.09 -8.75 3.99
C TYR A 204 10.63 -8.81 4.46
N ASN A 205 10.45 -8.55 5.74
CA ASN A 205 9.17 -8.47 6.44
C ASN A 205 9.23 -7.34 7.49
N PRO A 206 9.25 -6.07 7.07
CA PRO A 206 9.60 -4.94 7.91
C PRO A 206 8.58 -4.71 9.04
N SER A 207 9.07 -4.69 10.29
CA SER A 207 8.25 -4.51 11.49
C SER A 207 7.67 -3.09 11.63
N GLY A 208 8.32 -2.07 11.07
CA GLY A 208 7.87 -0.68 11.14
C GLY A 208 6.54 -0.38 10.45
N VAL A 209 5.99 -1.35 9.69
CA VAL A 209 4.65 -1.32 9.07
C VAL A 209 3.80 -2.52 9.52
N GLY A 210 4.13 -3.12 10.67
CA GLY A 210 3.41 -4.28 11.23
C GLY A 210 3.67 -5.60 10.48
N GLY A 211 4.78 -5.73 9.76
CA GLY A 211 5.03 -6.80 8.83
C GLY A 211 4.24 -6.64 7.52
N VAL A 212 4.38 -7.61 6.61
CA VAL A 212 3.74 -7.56 5.29
C VAL A 212 3.18 -8.94 4.90
N HIS A 213 2.11 -8.93 4.08
CA HIS A 213 1.53 -10.16 3.51
C HIS A 213 2.11 -10.52 2.12
N LYS A 214 3.10 -9.74 1.66
CA LYS A 214 3.93 -10.01 0.49
C LYS A 214 5.38 -10.03 0.95
N VAL A 215 5.82 -11.15 1.51
CA VAL A 215 7.14 -11.34 2.09
C VAL A 215 8.14 -11.70 1.00
N TYR A 216 9.37 -11.15 1.08
CA TYR A 216 10.42 -11.51 0.14
C TYR A 216 11.55 -12.27 0.84
N VAL A 217 12.07 -13.30 0.16
CA VAL A 217 13.39 -13.85 0.41
C VAL A 217 14.36 -13.15 -0.54
N LEU A 218 15.28 -12.40 0.02
CA LEU A 218 16.31 -11.65 -0.71
C LEU A 218 17.67 -12.35 -0.56
N ALA A 219 18.49 -12.32 -1.61
CA ALA A 219 19.87 -12.84 -1.55
C ALA A 219 20.85 -11.80 -1.04
N ASP A 220 20.46 -10.54 -0.97
CA ASP A 220 21.29 -9.40 -0.57
C ASP A 220 20.46 -8.36 0.18
N ALA A 221 21.05 -7.24 0.59
CA ALA A 221 20.39 -6.15 1.29
C ALA A 221 19.17 -5.62 0.52
N PRO A 222 18.09 -5.19 1.22
CA PRO A 222 16.85 -4.71 0.59
C PRO A 222 17.06 -3.56 -0.39
N GLU A 223 18.03 -2.66 -0.13
CA GLU A 223 18.34 -1.49 -0.96
C GLU A 223 18.78 -1.89 -2.37
N LYS A 224 19.50 -3.00 -2.51
CA LYS A 224 19.92 -3.55 -3.82
C LYS A 224 18.75 -4.03 -4.69
N TYR A 225 17.57 -4.13 -4.08
CA TYR A 225 16.31 -4.42 -4.75
C TYR A 225 15.37 -3.20 -4.78
N GLY A 226 15.86 -2.00 -4.44
CA GLY A 226 15.06 -0.79 -4.35
C GLY A 226 13.93 -0.87 -3.31
N LEU A 227 14.16 -1.60 -2.22
CA LEU A 227 13.28 -1.64 -1.06
C LEU A 227 13.85 -0.76 0.06
N PRO A 228 13.03 0.02 0.77
CA PRO A 228 13.50 0.76 1.92
C PRO A 228 13.89 -0.22 3.04
N SER A 229 15.05 -0.02 3.68
CA SER A 229 15.55 -0.90 4.75
C SER A 229 14.64 -0.95 5.95
N ASN A 230 14.12 0.19 6.35
CA ASN A 230 13.28 0.32 7.54
C ASN A 230 12.09 1.26 7.28
N PRO A 231 11.10 0.82 6.47
CA PRO A 231 9.92 1.62 6.22
C PRO A 231 9.10 1.77 7.49
N THR A 232 8.72 3.00 7.81
CA THR A 232 7.88 3.33 8.97
C THR A 232 6.64 4.07 8.53
N ILE A 233 5.63 4.03 9.37
CA ILE A 233 4.43 4.86 9.19
C ILE A 233 4.82 6.31 9.49
N PRO A 234 4.50 7.27 8.61
CA PRO A 234 4.77 8.67 8.88
C PRO A 234 4.18 9.13 10.23
N SER A 235 4.98 9.80 11.05
CA SER A 235 4.62 10.15 12.44
C SER A 235 3.37 11.01 12.56
N TYR A 236 3.09 11.88 11.58
CA TYR A 236 1.89 12.70 11.56
C TYR A 236 0.60 11.88 11.55
N ILE A 237 0.63 10.65 11.02
CA ILE A 237 -0.53 9.75 10.99
C ILE A 237 -0.89 9.29 12.41
N ASN A 238 0.12 9.06 13.25
CA ASN A 238 -0.08 8.64 14.64
C ASN A 238 -0.68 9.75 15.51
N VAL A 239 -0.55 11.01 15.09
CA VAL A 239 -1.20 12.17 15.74
C VAL A 239 -2.60 12.39 15.17
N TRP A 240 -2.75 12.29 13.85
CA TRP A 240 -4.01 12.53 13.17
C TRP A 240 -5.13 11.60 13.62
N GLN A 241 -4.87 10.27 13.63
CA GLN A 241 -5.90 9.26 13.91
C GLN A 241 -6.47 9.33 15.33
N PRO A 242 -5.65 9.30 16.42
CA PRO A 242 -6.18 9.27 17.78
C PRO A 242 -6.58 10.66 18.31
N TRP A 243 -5.97 11.75 17.82
CA TRP A 243 -6.12 13.08 18.42
C TRP A 243 -6.90 14.06 17.56
N ILE A 244 -6.60 14.15 16.27
CA ILE A 244 -7.20 15.17 15.40
C ILE A 244 -8.55 14.71 14.83
N LYS A 245 -8.62 13.48 14.30
CA LYS A 245 -9.82 12.96 13.66
C LYS A 245 -11.05 12.96 14.58
N PRO A 246 -11.01 12.43 15.82
CA PRO A 246 -12.19 12.40 16.70
C PRO A 246 -12.59 13.79 17.23
N TYR A 247 -11.63 14.70 17.46
CA TYR A 247 -11.89 16.02 18.06
C TYR A 247 -11.96 17.16 17.05
N GLY A 248 -11.57 16.94 15.80
CA GLY A 248 -11.52 17.99 14.78
C GLY A 248 -12.87 18.68 14.57
N GLY A 249 -13.97 17.94 14.57
CA GLY A 249 -15.33 18.50 14.48
C GLY A 249 -15.69 19.40 15.66
N ILE A 250 -15.29 19.01 16.86
CA ILE A 250 -15.53 19.81 18.09
C ILE A 250 -14.71 21.09 18.04
N LEU A 251 -13.44 21.01 17.64
CA LEU A 251 -12.56 22.18 17.54
C LEU A 251 -13.05 23.17 16.48
N ILE A 252 -13.52 22.69 15.33
CA ILE A 252 -14.13 23.53 14.30
C ILE A 252 -15.42 24.18 14.82
N GLY A 253 -16.26 23.43 15.53
CA GLY A 253 -17.48 23.95 16.14
C GLY A 253 -17.20 25.07 17.17
N LEU A 254 -16.23 24.88 18.05
CA LEU A 254 -15.79 25.86 19.02
C LEU A 254 -15.21 27.13 18.36
N ALA A 255 -14.40 26.95 17.30
CA ALA A 255 -13.87 28.06 16.53
C ALA A 255 -14.98 28.87 15.83
N ALA A 256 -15.98 28.19 15.28
CA ALA A 256 -17.12 28.84 14.67
C ALA A 256 -17.97 29.64 15.71
N LEU A 257 -18.20 29.04 16.87
CA LEU A 257 -18.90 29.72 17.98
C LEU A 257 -18.12 30.94 18.47
N GLY A 258 -16.80 30.84 18.60
CA GLY A 258 -15.92 31.95 18.95
C GLY A 258 -15.96 33.08 17.92
N ALA A 259 -15.97 32.75 16.63
CA ALA A 259 -16.07 33.73 15.55
C ALA A 259 -17.44 34.46 15.58
N VAL A 260 -18.52 33.70 15.77
CA VAL A 260 -19.87 34.28 15.91
C VAL A 260 -19.95 35.15 17.16
N GLY A 261 -19.45 34.71 18.31
CA GLY A 261 -19.39 35.49 19.56
C GLY A 261 -18.59 36.78 19.40
N SER A 262 -17.43 36.72 18.72
CA SER A 262 -16.60 37.88 18.41
C SER A 262 -17.33 38.89 17.50
N PHE A 263 -18.07 38.40 16.51
CA PHE A 263 -18.85 39.23 15.61
C PHE A 263 -19.96 39.99 16.35
N PHE A 264 -20.69 39.34 17.26
CA PHE A 264 -21.72 39.99 18.04
C PHE A 264 -21.16 40.95 19.09
N SER A 265 -20.09 40.57 19.80
CA SER A 265 -19.43 41.43 20.79
C SER A 265 -18.87 42.70 20.15
N THR A 266 -18.25 42.63 19.00
CA THR A 266 -17.76 43.81 18.28
C THR A 266 -18.90 44.74 17.83
N ARG A 267 -20.06 44.20 17.43
CA ARG A 267 -21.23 45.01 17.09
C ARG A 267 -21.86 45.70 18.31
N ILE A 268 -21.96 44.98 19.43
CA ILE A 268 -22.47 45.53 20.69
C ILE A 268 -21.57 46.67 21.20
N ILE A 269 -20.22 46.42 21.22
CA ILE A 269 -19.25 47.45 21.63
C ILE A 269 -19.33 48.67 20.70
N LYS A 270 -19.50 48.47 19.42
CA LYS A 270 -19.63 49.58 18.46
C LYS A 270 -20.91 50.35 18.63
N ALA A 271 -22.05 49.69 18.95
CA ALA A 271 -23.32 50.33 19.25
C ALA A 271 -23.26 51.13 20.55
N MET A 272 -22.62 50.63 21.61
CA MET A 272 -22.39 51.34 22.85
C MET A 272 -21.56 52.62 22.66
N ARG A 273 -20.47 52.55 21.88
CA ARG A 273 -19.63 53.72 21.56
C ARG A 273 -20.35 54.79 20.74
N ILE A 274 -21.30 54.42 19.88
CA ILE A 274 -22.11 55.37 19.12
C ILE A 274 -23.09 56.07 20.06
N GLY A 275 -23.69 55.37 21.05
CA GLY A 275 -24.57 55.94 22.05
C GLY A 275 -23.86 56.94 22.99
N GLU A 276 -22.60 56.74 23.32
CA GLU A 276 -21.81 57.70 24.10
C GLU A 276 -21.49 58.98 23.34
N HIS A 277 -21.38 58.97 22.03
CA HIS A 277 -21.14 60.16 21.21
C HIS A 277 -22.42 61.01 20.96
N GLU A 278 -23.60 60.41 21.02
CA GLU A 278 -24.87 61.13 20.87
C GLU A 278 -25.38 61.74 22.20
N GLY A 279 -25.05 61.14 23.37
CA GLY A 279 -25.40 61.64 24.69
C GLY A 279 -24.62 62.87 25.15
N GLY A 280 -23.51 63.24 24.49
CA GLY A 280 -22.64 64.36 24.84
C GLY A 280 -23.00 65.72 24.21
N LYS A 281 -24.11 65.83 23.44
CA LYS A 281 -24.47 67.08 22.70
C LYS A 281 -25.70 67.86 23.25
N THR A 282 -26.15 67.54 24.42
CA THR A 282 -27.33 68.21 24.97
C THR A 282 -27.08 68.94 26.30
N HIS A 283 -26.02 69.70 26.43
CA HIS A 283 -25.94 70.76 27.48
C HIS A 283 -24.96 71.83 26.99
N ASP A 284 -25.49 72.78 26.20
CA ASP A 284 -25.05 74.15 26.10
C ASP A 284 -26.09 74.90 25.19
N ALA A 285 -27.12 75.46 25.85
CA ALA A 285 -27.93 76.57 25.33
C ALA A 285 -28.49 77.38 26.52
#